data_7f5da676da8c174035dd0a4d17e71993
#
_entry.id   7f5da676da8c174035dd0a4d17e71993
#
_cell.length_a   1.000
_cell.length_b   1.000
_cell.length_c   1.000
_cell.angle_alpha   90.00
_cell.angle_beta   90.00
_cell.angle_gamma   90.00
#
_symmetry.space_group_name_H-M   'P 1'
#
loop_
_entity.id
_entity.type
_entity.pdbx_description
1 polymer ?
#
loop_
_entity_poly.entity_id
_entity_poly.type
_entity_poly.pdbx_seq_one_letter_code
_entity_poly.pdbx_strand_id
1 'polypeptide(L)'
;MAVSVGSGLWIILTLAVVLFYFLVFDVFPKVELLARLFLIGKLREKGNRSKIFNLFDVPKRWFTHFYMLGVVVNTSLLILLARVVVFRVPFPQPVQNIFNTLWAPNHTPEGVSGTAVVLVLVMEELQVLRRCYECLFVSVFSDSKISVVHYIMGLLLYLTFGSCILASTDFNNFRMTGVDQMGLVCVVVGCFLFFLASMLQHQTLHILSKLRKSHSGVVENRQHLLPNGGLFEYVSCPHFFTEILIYLAMNIVVQFQHQACLSIGIFVLVNQVIMSLMTHDWYRKNFRMFPKDRKAVFPYLL
;
A
#
# COMPACT_ATOMS: atom_id res chain seq x y z
N MET A 1 -9.04 13.21 -21.77
CA MET A 1 -8.08 12.08 -21.75
C MET A 1 -8.85 10.80 -21.48
N ALA A 2 -8.65 9.77 -22.29
CA ALA A 2 -9.24 8.45 -22.00
C ALA A 2 -8.53 7.83 -20.77
N VAL A 3 -9.31 7.21 -19.88
CA VAL A 3 -8.78 6.55 -18.69
C VAL A 3 -8.20 5.19 -19.12
N SER A 4 -6.96 4.88 -18.75
CA SER A 4 -6.37 3.56 -19.03
C SER A 4 -7.10 2.46 -18.26
N VAL A 5 -7.10 1.23 -18.78
CA VAL A 5 -7.73 0.07 -18.11
C VAL A 5 -7.15 -0.10 -16.69
N GLY A 6 -5.84 0.04 -16.53
CA GLY A 6 -5.19 -0.03 -15.23
C GLY A 6 -5.65 1.07 -14.26
N SER A 7 -5.74 2.31 -14.72
CA SER A 7 -6.26 3.42 -13.91
C SER A 7 -7.74 3.21 -13.59
N GLY A 8 -8.54 2.75 -14.56
CA GLY A 8 -9.96 2.43 -14.37
C GLY A 8 -10.18 1.37 -13.30
N LEU A 9 -9.38 0.30 -13.28
CA LEU A 9 -9.42 -0.73 -12.25
C LEU A 9 -9.25 -0.12 -10.85
N TRP A 10 -8.24 0.72 -10.64
CA TRP A 10 -7.97 1.31 -9.34
C TRP A 10 -9.02 2.32 -8.91
N ILE A 11 -9.60 3.06 -9.85
CA ILE A 11 -10.76 3.95 -9.58
C ILE A 11 -11.96 3.13 -9.12
N ILE A 12 -12.29 2.04 -9.82
CA ILE A 12 -13.40 1.14 -9.46
C ILE A 12 -13.17 0.54 -8.07
N LEU A 13 -11.95 0.06 -7.78
CA LEU A 13 -11.62 -0.48 -6.46
C LEU A 13 -11.72 0.58 -5.36
N THR A 14 -11.33 1.83 -5.62
CA THR A 14 -11.51 2.94 -4.69
C THR A 14 -12.98 3.18 -4.38
N LEU A 15 -13.80 3.29 -5.41
CA LEU A 15 -15.26 3.48 -5.25
C LEU A 15 -15.89 2.29 -4.52
N ALA A 16 -15.46 1.06 -4.81
CA ALA A 16 -15.92 -0.13 -4.12
C ALA A 16 -15.58 -0.10 -2.62
N VAL A 17 -14.37 0.31 -2.24
CA VAL A 17 -13.98 0.44 -0.82
C VAL A 17 -14.83 1.49 -0.10
N VAL A 18 -15.05 2.64 -0.71
CA VAL A 18 -15.91 3.71 -0.14
C VAL A 18 -17.35 3.24 0.01
N LEU A 19 -17.92 2.66 -1.05
CA LEU A 19 -19.28 2.13 -1.03
C LEU A 19 -19.43 1.04 0.04
N PHE A 20 -18.49 0.11 0.13
CA PHE A 20 -18.52 -0.94 1.14
C PHE A 20 -18.45 -0.40 2.57
N TYR A 21 -17.58 0.61 2.81
CA TYR A 21 -17.51 1.29 4.10
C TYR A 21 -18.87 1.89 4.47
N PHE A 22 -19.48 2.65 3.55
CA PHE A 22 -20.79 3.26 3.75
C PHE A 22 -21.88 2.21 4.00
N LEU A 23 -21.92 1.14 3.19
CA LEU A 23 -22.90 0.06 3.36
C LEU A 23 -22.77 -0.64 4.72
N VAL A 24 -21.55 -0.88 5.18
CA VAL A 24 -21.31 -1.59 6.46
C VAL A 24 -21.64 -0.72 7.68
N PHE A 25 -21.33 0.56 7.63
CA PHE A 25 -21.45 1.41 8.83
C PHE A 25 -22.73 2.23 8.90
N ASP A 26 -23.25 2.66 7.75
CA ASP A 26 -24.40 3.59 7.72
C ASP A 26 -25.70 2.92 7.29
N VAL A 27 -25.65 2.01 6.29
CA VAL A 27 -26.89 1.44 5.72
C VAL A 27 -27.26 0.11 6.38
N PHE A 28 -26.31 -0.80 6.52
CA PHE A 28 -26.54 -2.16 7.01
C PHE A 28 -25.61 -2.54 8.19
N PRO A 29 -25.59 -1.78 9.29
CA PRO A 29 -24.67 -2.04 10.39
C PRO A 29 -24.87 -3.40 11.09
N LYS A 30 -26.01 -4.05 10.89
CA LYS A 30 -26.34 -5.36 11.46
C LYS A 30 -26.09 -6.54 10.53
N VAL A 31 -25.68 -6.29 9.27
CA VAL A 31 -25.41 -7.40 8.33
C VAL A 31 -24.00 -7.93 8.54
N GLU A 32 -23.91 -8.98 9.37
CA GLU A 32 -22.65 -9.61 9.79
C GLU A 32 -21.77 -10.05 8.60
N LEU A 33 -22.36 -10.52 7.51
CA LEU A 33 -21.64 -10.94 6.32
C LEU A 33 -20.85 -9.80 5.68
N LEU A 34 -21.48 -8.63 5.49
CA LEU A 34 -20.83 -7.45 4.91
C LEU A 34 -19.69 -6.95 5.81
N ALA A 35 -19.96 -6.83 7.12
CA ALA A 35 -18.95 -6.44 8.09
C ALA A 35 -17.75 -7.40 8.08
N ARG A 36 -17.98 -8.70 7.97
CA ARG A 36 -16.90 -9.71 7.96
C ARG A 36 -16.05 -9.70 6.70
N LEU A 37 -16.62 -9.40 5.54
CA LEU A 37 -15.86 -9.28 4.30
C LEU A 37 -14.94 -8.07 4.31
N PHE A 38 -15.33 -6.99 5.00
CA PHE A 38 -14.60 -5.73 5.03
C PHE A 38 -13.67 -5.59 6.25
N LEU A 39 -14.12 -6.00 7.45
CA LEU A 39 -13.36 -5.86 8.68
C LEU A 39 -12.20 -6.85 8.75
N ILE A 40 -11.03 -6.37 9.17
CA ILE A 40 -9.81 -7.16 9.28
C ILE A 40 -9.27 -7.18 10.71
N GLY A 41 -8.60 -8.27 11.05
CA GLY A 41 -7.82 -8.39 12.28
C GLY A 41 -8.65 -8.13 13.54
N LYS A 42 -8.22 -7.14 14.33
CA LYS A 42 -8.83 -6.76 15.60
C LYS A 42 -10.22 -6.12 15.49
N LEU A 43 -10.57 -5.62 14.30
CA LEU A 43 -11.86 -4.97 14.05
C LEU A 43 -13.03 -5.98 13.99
N ARG A 44 -12.72 -7.27 13.90
CA ARG A 44 -13.72 -8.33 13.91
C ARG A 44 -14.12 -8.65 15.34
N GLU A 45 -15.41 -8.55 15.64
CA GLU A 45 -15.95 -8.93 16.96
C GLU A 45 -15.77 -10.43 17.22
N LYS A 46 -15.54 -10.76 18.51
CA LYS A 46 -15.48 -12.15 18.98
C LYS A 46 -16.92 -12.68 19.16
N GLY A 47 -17.66 -12.86 18.08
CA GLY A 47 -19.01 -13.44 18.10
C GLY A 47 -19.01 -14.93 17.77
N ASN A 48 -20.19 -15.58 18.00
CA ASN A 48 -20.41 -17.01 17.73
C ASN A 48 -20.18 -17.30 16.23
N ARG A 49 -19.09 -17.99 15.89
CA ARG A 49 -18.59 -18.12 14.52
C ARG A 49 -19.34 -19.24 13.81
N SER A 50 -20.13 -18.91 12.80
CA SER A 50 -20.55 -19.92 11.82
C SER A 50 -19.32 -20.54 11.14
N LYS A 51 -19.25 -21.86 11.11
CA LYS A 51 -18.11 -22.63 10.52
C LYS A 51 -17.84 -22.26 9.05
N ILE A 52 -18.86 -21.86 8.30
CA ILE A 52 -18.79 -21.48 6.88
C ILE A 52 -17.91 -20.25 6.68
N PHE A 53 -17.96 -19.25 7.57
CA PHE A 53 -17.18 -18.01 7.43
C PHE A 53 -15.69 -18.18 7.75
N ASN A 54 -15.31 -19.22 8.49
CA ASN A 54 -13.90 -19.52 8.74
C ASN A 54 -13.15 -19.95 7.47
N LEU A 55 -13.88 -20.40 6.43
CA LEU A 55 -13.32 -20.81 5.14
C LEU A 55 -12.76 -19.61 4.34
N PHE A 56 -13.32 -18.41 4.56
CA PHE A 56 -12.93 -17.18 3.87
C PHE A 56 -11.92 -16.33 4.66
N ASP A 57 -11.30 -16.93 5.67
CA ASP A 57 -10.35 -16.26 6.53
C ASP A 57 -8.95 -16.85 6.39
N VAL A 58 -7.97 -15.98 6.14
CA VAL A 58 -6.56 -16.36 6.10
C VAL A 58 -5.79 -15.75 7.27
N PRO A 59 -4.69 -16.40 7.73
CA PRO A 59 -3.88 -15.88 8.81
C PRO A 59 -3.28 -14.52 8.48
N LYS A 60 -3.29 -13.58 9.43
CA LYS A 60 -2.72 -12.24 9.23
C LYS A 60 -1.25 -12.25 8.79
N ARG A 61 -0.46 -13.24 9.23
CA ARG A 61 0.94 -13.42 8.79
C ARG A 61 1.12 -13.57 7.29
N TRP A 62 0.06 -13.90 6.53
CA TRP A 62 0.09 -13.99 5.07
C TRP A 62 0.26 -12.63 4.38
N PHE A 63 0.21 -11.51 5.12
CA PHE A 63 0.69 -10.21 4.62
C PHE A 63 2.11 -10.26 4.05
N THR A 64 2.95 -11.16 4.53
CA THR A 64 4.31 -11.36 4.01
C THR A 64 4.30 -11.75 2.53
N HIS A 65 3.29 -12.52 2.08
CA HIS A 65 3.17 -12.95 0.68
C HIS A 65 2.99 -11.78 -0.28
N PHE A 66 2.35 -10.68 0.16
CA PHE A 66 2.17 -9.48 -0.66
C PHE A 66 3.53 -8.91 -1.07
N TYR A 67 4.39 -8.73 -0.08
CA TYR A 67 5.71 -8.14 -0.28
C TYR A 67 6.65 -9.10 -1.00
N MET A 68 6.57 -10.41 -0.72
CA MET A 68 7.33 -11.41 -1.48
C MET A 68 6.95 -11.40 -2.97
N LEU A 69 5.66 -11.35 -3.28
CA LEU A 69 5.16 -11.21 -4.65
C LEU A 69 5.65 -9.90 -5.27
N GLY A 70 5.54 -8.78 -4.53
CA GLY A 70 6.01 -7.47 -4.95
C GLY A 70 7.49 -7.47 -5.32
N VAL A 71 8.35 -8.05 -4.49
CA VAL A 71 9.79 -8.19 -4.78
C VAL A 71 9.99 -8.97 -6.07
N VAL A 72 9.36 -10.13 -6.25
CA VAL A 72 9.54 -10.95 -7.46
C VAL A 72 9.09 -10.22 -8.72
N VAL A 73 7.89 -9.63 -8.67
CA VAL A 73 7.30 -8.94 -9.83
C VAL A 73 8.12 -7.71 -10.19
N ASN A 74 8.36 -6.83 -9.22
CA ASN A 74 8.99 -5.55 -9.50
C ASN A 74 10.49 -5.70 -9.84
N THR A 75 11.24 -6.61 -9.19
CA THR A 75 12.60 -6.98 -9.61
C THR A 75 12.60 -7.47 -11.06
N SER A 76 11.63 -8.33 -11.46
CA SER A 76 11.53 -8.83 -12.83
C SER A 76 11.30 -7.68 -13.84
N LEU A 77 10.44 -6.74 -13.50
CA LEU A 77 10.17 -5.55 -14.31
C LEU A 77 11.41 -4.66 -14.44
N LEU A 78 12.15 -4.43 -13.36
CA LEU A 78 13.39 -3.65 -13.35
C LEU A 78 14.48 -4.33 -14.20
N ILE A 79 14.61 -5.66 -14.14
CA ILE A 79 15.53 -6.41 -15.00
C ILE A 79 15.17 -6.25 -16.49
N LEU A 80 13.88 -6.39 -16.83
CA LEU A 80 13.41 -6.19 -18.19
C LEU A 80 13.67 -4.75 -18.67
N LEU A 81 13.43 -3.77 -17.84
CA LEU A 81 13.67 -2.37 -18.14
C LEU A 81 15.18 -2.09 -18.30
N ALA A 82 16.03 -2.65 -17.43
CA ALA A 82 17.48 -2.53 -17.56
C ALA A 82 18.01 -3.12 -18.87
N ARG A 83 17.44 -4.24 -19.36
CA ARG A 83 17.77 -4.79 -20.68
C ARG A 83 17.51 -3.80 -21.82
N VAL A 84 16.39 -3.09 -21.75
CA VAL A 84 16.04 -2.08 -22.77
C VAL A 84 16.96 -0.86 -22.67
N VAL A 85 17.13 -0.32 -21.45
CA VAL A 85 17.86 0.94 -21.23
C VAL A 85 19.35 0.77 -21.41
N VAL A 86 19.96 -0.28 -20.83
CA VAL A 86 21.42 -0.47 -20.79
C VAL A 86 21.91 -1.23 -22.00
N PHE A 87 21.26 -2.35 -22.32
CA PHE A 87 21.74 -3.25 -23.38
C PHE A 87 21.09 -3.00 -24.75
N ARG A 88 20.12 -2.07 -24.84
CA ARG A 88 19.38 -1.75 -26.07
C ARG A 88 18.66 -2.97 -26.70
N VAL A 89 18.36 -3.97 -25.88
CA VAL A 89 17.59 -5.15 -26.29
C VAL A 89 16.10 -4.81 -26.23
N PRO A 90 15.32 -5.01 -27.31
CA PRO A 90 13.90 -4.69 -27.31
C PRO A 90 13.15 -5.44 -26.20
N PHE A 91 12.06 -4.85 -25.75
CA PHE A 91 11.21 -5.46 -24.72
C PHE A 91 10.62 -6.79 -25.26
N PRO A 92 10.58 -7.87 -24.44
CA PRO A 92 10.11 -9.16 -24.92
C PRO A 92 8.66 -9.10 -25.43
N GLN A 93 8.44 -9.48 -26.68
CA GLN A 93 7.12 -9.41 -27.31
C GLN A 93 5.99 -10.10 -26.53
N PRO A 94 6.21 -11.29 -25.91
CA PRO A 94 5.15 -11.94 -25.10
C PRO A 94 4.73 -11.07 -23.92
N VAL A 95 5.66 -10.41 -23.23
CA VAL A 95 5.37 -9.53 -22.10
C VAL A 95 4.64 -8.27 -22.57
N GLN A 96 5.07 -7.70 -23.68
CA GLN A 96 4.41 -6.55 -24.31
C GLN A 96 2.95 -6.89 -24.70
N ASN A 97 2.72 -8.06 -25.27
CA ASN A 97 1.38 -8.54 -25.61
C ASN A 97 0.49 -8.69 -24.35
N ILE A 98 1.03 -9.25 -23.26
CA ILE A 98 0.33 -9.34 -21.97
C ILE A 98 -0.04 -7.94 -21.47
N PHE A 99 0.91 -6.99 -21.49
CA PHE A 99 0.64 -5.63 -21.03
C PHE A 99 -0.38 -4.92 -21.91
N ASN A 100 -0.29 -5.07 -23.22
CA ASN A 100 -1.25 -4.52 -24.17
C ASN A 100 -2.68 -5.08 -23.95
N THR A 101 -2.77 -6.37 -23.61
CA THR A 101 -4.05 -7.03 -23.37
C THR A 101 -4.65 -6.63 -22.01
N LEU A 102 -3.82 -6.58 -20.95
CA LEU A 102 -4.31 -6.33 -19.58
C LEU A 102 -4.52 -4.85 -19.29
N TRP A 103 -3.65 -3.99 -19.84
CA TRP A 103 -3.62 -2.58 -19.42
C TRP A 103 -4.05 -1.62 -20.51
N ALA A 104 -4.24 -2.10 -21.77
CA ALA A 104 -4.55 -1.30 -22.95
C ALA A 104 -3.74 0.01 -22.95
N PRO A 105 -2.52 0.03 -23.51
CA PRO A 105 -1.60 1.14 -23.40
C PRO A 105 -2.25 2.37 -24.03
N ASN A 106 -2.72 3.26 -23.21
CA ASN A 106 -2.92 4.63 -23.63
C ASN A 106 -1.54 5.27 -23.53
N HIS A 107 -1.11 5.85 -24.62
CA HIS A 107 0.18 6.52 -24.79
C HIS A 107 0.70 7.15 -23.51
N THR A 108 2.01 7.08 -23.28
CA THR A 108 2.69 7.84 -22.23
C THR A 108 2.09 9.23 -22.16
N PRO A 109 1.62 9.68 -20.99
CA PRO A 109 1.19 11.04 -20.84
C PRO A 109 2.34 11.92 -21.33
N GLU A 110 2.07 12.80 -22.30
CA GLU A 110 3.03 13.82 -22.71
C GLU A 110 3.49 14.53 -21.44
N GLY A 111 4.78 14.49 -21.15
CA GLY A 111 5.38 15.18 -19.99
C GLY A 111 5.98 14.31 -18.89
N VAL A 112 5.70 13.00 -18.81
CA VAL A 112 6.38 12.14 -17.82
C VAL A 112 7.73 11.67 -18.33
N SER A 113 8.80 12.04 -17.64
CA SER A 113 10.16 11.63 -18.02
C SER A 113 10.39 10.14 -17.75
N GLY A 114 11.08 9.46 -18.67
CA GLY A 114 11.48 8.06 -18.49
C GLY A 114 12.32 7.86 -17.20
N THR A 115 13.14 8.83 -16.85
CA THR A 115 13.90 8.84 -15.58
C THR A 115 13.00 8.82 -14.37
N ALA A 116 11.91 9.61 -14.36
CA ALA A 116 10.96 9.63 -13.24
C ALA A 116 10.22 8.28 -13.13
N VAL A 117 9.86 7.64 -14.25
CA VAL A 117 9.24 6.29 -14.24
C VAL A 117 10.19 5.25 -13.64
N VAL A 118 11.45 5.21 -14.08
CA VAL A 118 12.46 4.31 -13.51
C VAL A 118 12.61 4.54 -12.01
N LEU A 119 12.67 5.79 -11.60
CA LEU A 119 12.84 6.15 -10.20
C LEU A 119 11.66 5.68 -9.34
N VAL A 120 10.43 5.82 -9.81
CA VAL A 120 9.25 5.29 -9.08
C VAL A 120 9.29 3.77 -8.96
N LEU A 121 9.70 3.04 -10.01
CA LEU A 121 9.87 1.59 -9.93
C LEU A 121 10.98 1.19 -8.95
N VAL A 122 12.08 1.95 -8.88
CA VAL A 122 13.14 1.75 -7.88
C VAL A 122 12.64 2.04 -6.47
N MET A 123 11.87 3.12 -6.28
CA MET A 123 11.25 3.44 -4.98
C MET A 123 10.30 2.33 -4.53
N GLU A 124 9.50 1.78 -5.45
CA GLU A 124 8.62 0.64 -5.14
C GLU A 124 9.44 -0.60 -4.76
N GLU A 125 10.53 -0.91 -5.47
CA GLU A 125 11.41 -2.03 -5.11
C GLU A 125 11.99 -1.88 -3.71
N LEU A 126 12.49 -0.69 -3.37
CA LEU A 126 12.99 -0.39 -2.03
C LEU A 126 11.90 -0.53 -0.97
N GLN A 127 10.67 -0.10 -1.28
CA GLN A 127 9.53 -0.24 -0.39
C GLN A 127 9.19 -1.71 -0.14
N VAL A 128 9.03 -2.53 -1.20
CA VAL A 128 8.65 -3.94 -1.03
C VAL A 128 9.74 -4.77 -0.38
N LEU A 129 11.02 -4.51 -0.69
CA LEU A 129 12.17 -5.16 -0.03
C LEU A 129 12.20 -4.86 1.47
N ARG A 130 12.08 -3.58 1.84
CA ARG A 130 12.03 -3.15 3.25
C ARG A 130 10.84 -3.78 3.97
N ARG A 131 9.65 -3.74 3.37
CA ARG A 131 8.43 -4.32 3.95
C ARG A 131 8.52 -5.83 4.08
N CYS A 132 9.13 -6.52 3.10
CA CYS A 132 9.39 -7.95 3.17
C CYS A 132 10.30 -8.28 4.35
N TYR A 133 11.43 -7.56 4.48
CA TYR A 133 12.33 -7.68 5.61
C TYR A 133 11.61 -7.45 6.96
N GLU A 134 10.82 -6.38 7.05
CA GLU A 134 10.08 -6.06 8.27
C GLU A 134 9.04 -7.14 8.64
N CYS A 135 8.37 -7.73 7.66
CA CYS A 135 7.42 -8.81 7.90
C CYS A 135 8.10 -10.10 8.37
N LEU A 136 9.29 -10.39 7.85
CA LEU A 136 10.03 -11.61 8.18
C LEU A 136 10.78 -11.50 9.51
N PHE A 137 11.39 -10.36 9.81
CA PHE A 137 12.38 -10.25 10.90
C PHE A 137 11.99 -9.26 12.02
N VAL A 138 11.12 -8.28 11.73
CA VAL A 138 10.75 -7.24 12.70
C VAL A 138 9.38 -7.50 13.30
N SER A 139 8.36 -7.70 12.45
CA SER A 139 6.96 -7.70 12.85
C SER A 139 6.57 -8.96 13.63
N VAL A 140 5.84 -8.77 14.72
CA VAL A 140 5.17 -9.88 15.44
C VAL A 140 3.69 -9.82 15.09
N PHE A 141 3.21 -10.78 14.30
CA PHE A 141 1.81 -10.86 13.93
C PHE A 141 0.96 -11.38 15.08
N SER A 142 -0.24 -10.83 15.25
CA SER A 142 -1.25 -11.39 16.14
C SER A 142 -1.89 -12.64 15.51
N ASP A 143 -2.57 -13.45 16.31
CA ASP A 143 -3.31 -14.63 15.85
C ASP A 143 -4.63 -14.26 15.14
N SER A 144 -4.85 -12.97 14.85
CA SER A 144 -6.01 -12.49 14.11
C SER A 144 -5.96 -12.92 12.65
N LYS A 145 -7.12 -12.97 12.03
CA LYS A 145 -7.31 -13.35 10.63
C LYS A 145 -7.72 -12.14 9.79
N ILE A 146 -7.51 -12.24 8.48
CA ILE A 146 -7.97 -11.28 7.48
C ILE A 146 -8.90 -11.99 6.50
N SER A 147 -9.80 -11.24 5.88
CA SER A 147 -10.65 -11.77 4.82
C SER A 147 -9.81 -12.13 3.59
N VAL A 148 -10.17 -13.23 2.93
CA VAL A 148 -9.57 -13.62 1.64
C VAL A 148 -9.71 -12.52 0.58
N VAL A 149 -10.77 -11.70 0.64
CA VAL A 149 -10.95 -10.56 -0.26
C VAL A 149 -9.82 -9.54 -0.07
N HIS A 150 -9.52 -9.14 1.17
CA HIS A 150 -8.38 -8.26 1.45
C HIS A 150 -7.04 -8.88 1.07
N TYR A 151 -6.92 -10.20 1.24
CA TYR A 151 -5.71 -10.91 0.84
C TYR A 151 -5.52 -10.86 -0.68
N ILE A 152 -6.57 -11.12 -1.46
CA ILE A 152 -6.51 -11.00 -2.92
C ILE A 152 -6.23 -9.56 -3.36
N MET A 153 -6.89 -8.57 -2.75
CA MET A 153 -6.64 -7.16 -3.07
C MET A 153 -5.19 -6.74 -2.80
N GLY A 154 -4.59 -7.24 -1.71
CA GLY A 154 -3.18 -6.99 -1.42
C GLY A 154 -2.25 -7.62 -2.46
N LEU A 155 -2.51 -8.85 -2.90
CA LEU A 155 -1.76 -9.49 -3.99
C LEU A 155 -1.91 -8.73 -5.31
N LEU A 156 -3.14 -8.29 -5.64
CA LEU A 156 -3.40 -7.51 -6.86
C LEU A 156 -2.64 -6.18 -6.86
N LEU A 157 -2.56 -5.49 -5.71
CA LEU A 157 -1.81 -4.24 -5.62
C LEU A 157 -0.36 -4.43 -6.07
N TYR A 158 0.34 -5.39 -5.48
CA TYR A 158 1.76 -5.61 -5.77
C TYR A 158 2.01 -6.30 -7.12
N LEU A 159 1.04 -7.05 -7.64
CA LEU A 159 1.11 -7.59 -9.01
C LEU A 159 0.95 -6.49 -10.06
N THR A 160 0.10 -5.50 -9.79
CA THR A 160 -0.35 -4.55 -10.80
C THR A 160 0.37 -3.20 -10.72
N PHE A 161 0.91 -2.78 -9.57
CA PHE A 161 1.53 -1.46 -9.41
C PHE A 161 2.61 -1.20 -10.44
N GLY A 162 3.72 -1.94 -10.39
CA GLY A 162 4.84 -1.76 -11.33
C GLY A 162 4.45 -2.03 -12.78
N SER A 163 3.60 -3.06 -13.01
CA SER A 163 3.16 -3.40 -14.36
C SER A 163 2.27 -2.33 -15.00
N CYS A 164 1.37 -1.69 -14.23
CA CYS A 164 0.56 -0.57 -14.72
C CYS A 164 1.40 0.66 -15.05
N ILE A 165 2.41 0.96 -14.21
CA ILE A 165 3.30 2.09 -14.45
C ILE A 165 4.13 1.84 -15.73
N LEU A 166 4.71 0.66 -15.85
CA LEU A 166 5.55 0.32 -16.98
C LEU A 166 4.73 0.17 -18.27
N ALA A 167 3.53 -0.41 -18.22
CA ALA A 167 2.65 -0.56 -19.38
C ALA A 167 2.18 0.76 -19.99
N SER A 168 2.18 1.83 -19.20
CA SER A 168 1.87 3.18 -19.69
C SER A 168 3.05 3.83 -20.42
N THR A 169 4.20 3.17 -20.53
CA THR A 169 5.37 3.69 -21.25
C THR A 169 5.48 3.11 -22.65
N ASP A 170 6.04 3.89 -23.58
CA ASP A 170 6.37 3.37 -24.91
C ASP A 170 7.65 2.51 -24.82
N PHE A 171 7.49 1.19 -24.82
CA PHE A 171 8.61 0.25 -24.73
C PHE A 171 9.57 0.31 -25.90
N ASN A 172 9.10 0.65 -27.10
CA ASN A 172 9.93 0.67 -28.31
C ASN A 172 10.81 1.92 -28.37
N ASN A 173 10.31 3.02 -27.80
CA ASN A 173 10.99 4.31 -27.76
C ASN A 173 11.38 4.73 -26.33
N PHE A 174 11.39 3.78 -25.39
CA PHE A 174 11.75 4.10 -24.01
C PHE A 174 13.16 4.68 -23.94
N ARG A 175 13.25 5.92 -23.52
CA ARG A 175 14.52 6.61 -23.31
C ARG A 175 14.57 7.20 -21.92
N MET A 176 15.75 7.17 -21.33
CA MET A 176 16.04 7.96 -20.13
C MET A 176 16.07 9.44 -20.53
N THR A 177 14.89 10.04 -20.62
CA THR A 177 14.76 11.48 -20.87
C THR A 177 15.08 12.23 -19.59
N GLY A 178 15.82 13.32 -19.71
CA GLY A 178 16.10 14.21 -18.57
C GLY A 178 14.80 14.77 -17.98
N VAL A 179 14.86 15.17 -16.74
CA VAL A 179 13.81 15.94 -16.10
C VAL A 179 14.10 17.43 -16.30
N ASP A 180 13.07 18.22 -16.52
CA ASP A 180 13.18 19.68 -16.54
C ASP A 180 13.47 20.22 -15.12
N GLN A 181 13.63 21.51 -15.00
CA GLN A 181 13.99 22.15 -13.72
C GLN A 181 12.91 21.87 -12.63
N MET A 182 11.63 21.94 -12.98
CA MET A 182 10.56 21.63 -12.06
C MET A 182 10.53 20.13 -11.71
N GLY A 183 10.73 19.26 -12.69
CA GLY A 183 10.83 17.82 -12.46
C GLY A 183 12.00 17.45 -11.54
N LEU A 184 13.13 18.14 -11.66
CA LEU A 184 14.25 17.93 -10.75
C LEU A 184 13.88 18.28 -9.29
N VAL A 185 13.18 19.39 -9.08
CA VAL A 185 12.67 19.76 -7.75
C VAL A 185 11.71 18.68 -7.22
N CYS A 186 10.77 18.20 -8.05
CA CYS A 186 9.84 17.15 -7.69
C CYS A 186 10.55 15.83 -7.35
N VAL A 187 11.59 15.46 -8.11
CA VAL A 187 12.41 14.28 -7.81
C VAL A 187 13.10 14.43 -6.46
N VAL A 188 13.75 15.55 -6.17
CA VAL A 188 14.44 15.77 -4.90
C VAL A 188 13.45 15.73 -3.74
N VAL A 189 12.34 16.46 -3.82
CA VAL A 189 11.30 16.51 -2.78
C VAL A 189 10.66 15.12 -2.58
N GLY A 190 10.31 14.44 -3.68
CA GLY A 190 9.72 13.11 -3.63
C GLY A 190 10.66 12.08 -3.00
N CYS A 191 11.93 12.05 -3.40
CA CYS A 191 12.92 11.16 -2.80
C CYS A 191 13.11 11.46 -1.30
N PHE A 192 13.25 12.71 -0.92
CA PHE A 192 13.36 13.09 0.49
C PHE A 192 12.16 12.63 1.31
N LEU A 193 10.94 12.91 0.83
CA LEU A 193 9.70 12.49 1.48
C LEU A 193 9.60 10.95 1.59
N PHE A 194 9.99 10.23 0.54
CA PHE A 194 10.00 8.77 0.52
C PHE A 194 10.91 8.19 1.61
N PHE A 195 12.15 8.67 1.71
CA PHE A 195 13.10 8.18 2.71
C PHE A 195 12.63 8.53 4.12
N LEU A 196 12.18 9.77 4.36
CA LEU A 196 11.65 10.18 5.65
C LEU A 196 10.44 9.31 6.06
N ALA A 197 9.47 9.14 5.19
CA ALA A 197 8.28 8.32 5.45
C ALA A 197 8.65 6.85 5.69
N SER A 198 9.62 6.32 4.95
CA SER A 198 10.13 4.95 5.11
C SER A 198 10.80 4.74 6.47
N MET A 199 11.62 5.69 6.92
CA MET A 199 12.23 5.65 8.25
C MET A 199 11.19 5.72 9.37
N LEU A 200 10.23 6.61 9.27
CA LEU A 200 9.15 6.77 10.24
C LEU A 200 8.25 5.53 10.29
N GLN A 201 7.98 4.90 9.14
CA GLN A 201 7.22 3.64 9.08
C GLN A 201 7.98 2.52 9.78
N HIS A 202 9.27 2.39 9.51
CA HIS A 202 10.14 1.39 10.16
C HIS A 202 10.13 1.56 11.68
N GLN A 203 10.34 2.79 12.18
CA GLN A 203 10.26 3.12 13.61
C GLN A 203 8.92 2.72 14.21
N THR A 204 7.83 3.03 13.53
CA THR A 204 6.46 2.68 13.95
C THR A 204 6.27 1.17 14.11
N LEU A 205 6.76 0.38 13.15
CA LEU A 205 6.67 -1.08 13.20
C LEU A 205 7.55 -1.69 14.29
N HIS A 206 8.70 -1.09 14.55
CA HIS A 206 9.55 -1.44 15.69
C HIS A 206 8.83 -1.24 17.01
N ILE A 207 8.16 -0.10 17.21
CA ILE A 207 7.35 0.18 18.42
C ILE A 207 6.26 -0.90 18.57
N LEU A 208 5.51 -1.21 17.51
CA LEU A 208 4.48 -2.25 17.55
C LEU A 208 5.03 -3.64 17.85
N SER A 209 6.22 -3.95 17.36
CA SER A 209 6.90 -5.22 17.62
C SER A 209 7.34 -5.33 19.07
N LYS A 210 7.94 -4.27 19.63
CA LYS A 210 8.40 -4.21 21.03
C LYS A 210 7.28 -4.42 22.04
N LEU A 211 6.05 -3.99 21.73
CA LEU A 211 4.88 -4.24 22.59
C LEU A 211 4.58 -5.74 22.80
N ARG A 212 5.12 -6.61 21.98
CA ARG A 212 4.85 -8.07 22.01
C ARG A 212 6.06 -8.89 22.38
N LYS A 213 7.21 -8.25 22.55
CA LYS A 213 8.50 -8.89 22.89
C LYS A 213 8.93 -8.50 24.30
N SER A 214 9.59 -9.41 25.00
CA SER A 214 10.32 -9.14 26.23
C SER A 214 11.58 -8.31 25.96
N HIS A 215 12.26 -7.89 27.03
CA HIS A 215 13.58 -7.27 26.93
C HIS A 215 14.63 -8.18 26.25
N SER A 216 14.49 -9.49 26.36
CA SER A 216 15.34 -10.49 25.69
C SER A 216 14.96 -10.72 24.22
N GLY A 217 13.90 -10.06 23.69
CA GLY A 217 13.45 -10.22 22.31
C GLY A 217 12.51 -11.40 22.05
N VAL A 218 12.21 -12.20 23.08
CA VAL A 218 11.27 -13.33 22.99
C VAL A 218 9.84 -12.81 22.92
N VAL A 219 9.01 -13.43 22.07
CA VAL A 219 7.59 -13.08 21.94
C VAL A 219 6.83 -13.56 23.17
N GLU A 220 6.33 -12.64 24.01
CA GLU A 220 5.59 -12.95 25.23
C GLU A 220 4.07 -12.98 25.03
N ASN A 221 3.56 -12.10 24.17
CA ASN A 221 2.14 -12.09 23.90
C ASN A 221 1.84 -11.68 22.45
N ARG A 222 0.62 -11.99 22.00
CA ARG A 222 0.12 -11.62 20.67
C ARG A 222 -1.13 -10.75 20.73
N GLN A 223 -1.44 -10.22 21.92
CA GLN A 223 -2.58 -9.35 22.13
C GLN A 223 -2.38 -7.97 21.49
N HIS A 224 -3.47 -7.25 21.37
CA HIS A 224 -3.45 -5.86 20.95
C HIS A 224 -3.31 -4.97 22.18
N LEU A 225 -2.15 -4.31 22.29
CA LEU A 225 -1.86 -3.32 23.33
C LEU A 225 -1.97 -1.92 22.76
N LEU A 226 -2.14 -0.92 23.62
CA LEU A 226 -2.14 0.48 23.23
C LEU A 226 -0.71 0.93 23.00
N PRO A 227 -0.30 1.31 21.75
CA PRO A 227 1.04 1.77 21.47
C PRO A 227 1.26 3.21 21.95
N ASN A 228 2.48 3.50 22.39
CA ASN A 228 2.95 4.82 22.82
C ASN A 228 4.34 5.10 22.22
N GLY A 229 4.73 6.36 22.19
CA GLY A 229 6.01 6.83 21.67
C GLY A 229 6.01 7.13 20.17
N GLY A 230 6.94 7.98 19.74
CA GLY A 230 7.06 8.42 18.35
C GLY A 230 5.77 9.02 17.81
N LEU A 231 5.41 8.68 16.57
CA LEU A 231 4.18 9.18 15.94
C LEU A 231 2.89 8.68 16.62
N PHE A 232 2.94 7.64 17.48
CA PHE A 232 1.76 7.21 18.23
C PHE A 232 1.28 8.23 19.25
N GLU A 233 2.08 9.21 19.63
CA GLU A 233 1.62 10.32 20.48
C GLU A 233 0.57 11.18 19.78
N TYR A 234 0.64 11.30 18.46
CA TYR A 234 -0.22 12.17 17.66
C TYR A 234 -1.34 11.43 16.95
N VAL A 235 -1.08 10.20 16.47
CA VAL A 235 -2.05 9.43 15.67
C VAL A 235 -2.10 7.95 16.09
N SER A 236 -3.26 7.34 15.90
CA SER A 236 -3.49 5.93 16.21
C SER A 236 -2.86 4.97 15.22
N CYS A 237 -2.68 5.42 13.98
CA CYS A 237 -2.24 4.58 12.86
C CYS A 237 -1.09 5.22 12.08
N PRO A 238 0.06 5.51 12.73
CA PRO A 238 1.17 6.16 12.04
C PRO A 238 1.76 5.33 10.88
N HIS A 239 1.65 4.00 10.92
CA HIS A 239 2.06 3.14 9.81
C HIS A 239 1.18 3.32 8.55
N PHE A 240 -0.09 3.70 8.71
CA PHE A 240 -0.96 4.05 7.59
C PHE A 240 -0.68 5.46 7.07
N PHE A 241 -0.43 6.41 7.97
CA PHE A 241 -0.01 7.75 7.60
C PHE A 241 1.27 7.75 6.76
N THR A 242 2.29 7.02 7.21
CA THR A 242 3.56 6.93 6.49
C THR A 242 3.43 6.17 5.16
N GLU A 243 2.54 5.19 5.06
CA GLU A 243 2.20 4.55 3.77
C GLU A 243 1.60 5.56 2.79
N ILE A 244 0.67 6.41 3.23
CA ILE A 244 0.12 7.50 2.41
C ILE A 244 1.23 8.41 1.90
N LEU A 245 2.17 8.80 2.78
CA LEU A 245 3.29 9.67 2.40
C LEU A 245 4.24 9.01 1.38
N ILE A 246 4.46 7.69 1.45
CA ILE A 246 5.27 6.95 0.49
C ILE A 246 4.65 7.00 -0.92
N TYR A 247 3.35 6.74 -1.04
CA TYR A 247 2.66 6.81 -2.34
C TYR A 247 2.51 8.26 -2.83
N LEU A 248 2.36 9.23 -1.93
CA LEU A 248 2.41 10.66 -2.26
C LEU A 248 3.78 11.03 -2.84
N ALA A 249 4.86 10.57 -2.23
CA ALA A 249 6.23 10.82 -2.70
C ALA A 249 6.45 10.30 -4.12
N MET A 250 5.98 9.08 -4.44
CA MET A 250 6.05 8.52 -5.79
C MET A 250 5.25 9.36 -6.80
N ASN A 251 4.06 9.86 -6.40
CA ASN A 251 3.25 10.75 -7.24
C ASN A 251 3.91 12.12 -7.47
N ILE A 252 4.61 12.67 -6.47
CA ILE A 252 5.39 13.89 -6.62
C ILE A 252 6.51 13.70 -7.65
N VAL A 253 7.23 12.58 -7.63
CA VAL A 253 8.30 12.27 -8.57
C VAL A 253 7.82 12.30 -10.03
N VAL A 254 6.62 11.79 -10.31
CA VAL A 254 6.00 11.85 -11.63
C VAL A 254 5.10 13.08 -11.82
N GLN A 255 5.24 14.11 -10.98
CA GLN A 255 4.51 15.39 -11.04
C GLN A 255 2.99 15.23 -11.09
N PHE A 256 2.43 14.15 -10.52
CA PHE A 256 1.00 13.77 -10.61
C PHE A 256 0.49 13.55 -12.05
N GLN A 257 1.37 13.43 -13.02
CA GLN A 257 0.99 13.31 -14.44
C GLN A 257 0.78 11.86 -14.87
N HIS A 258 1.27 10.87 -14.09
CA HIS A 258 1.13 9.47 -14.41
C HIS A 258 -0.19 8.90 -13.86
N GLN A 259 -1.19 8.69 -14.74
CA GLN A 259 -2.56 8.30 -14.35
C GLN A 259 -2.62 7.04 -13.47
N ALA A 260 -1.86 5.99 -13.81
CA ALA A 260 -1.87 4.76 -13.02
C ALA A 260 -1.26 4.99 -11.62
N CYS A 261 -0.16 5.72 -11.52
CA CYS A 261 0.44 6.08 -10.23
C CYS A 261 -0.53 6.90 -9.36
N LEU A 262 -1.21 7.88 -9.98
CA LEU A 262 -2.17 8.74 -9.31
C LEU A 262 -3.39 7.95 -8.81
N SER A 263 -3.98 7.10 -9.65
CA SER A 263 -5.15 6.30 -9.26
C SER A 263 -4.83 5.31 -8.14
N ILE A 264 -3.67 4.68 -8.16
CA ILE A 264 -3.19 3.83 -7.07
C ILE A 264 -2.94 4.64 -5.81
N GLY A 265 -2.31 5.82 -5.91
CA GLY A 265 -2.10 6.72 -4.79
C GLY A 265 -3.41 7.14 -4.11
N ILE A 266 -4.44 7.46 -4.89
CA ILE A 266 -5.80 7.77 -4.39
C ILE A 266 -6.40 6.54 -3.70
N PHE A 267 -6.30 5.35 -4.30
CA PHE A 267 -6.76 4.10 -3.69
C PHE A 267 -6.11 3.87 -2.32
N VAL A 268 -4.78 4.00 -2.24
CA VAL A 268 -4.04 3.83 -0.98
C VAL A 268 -4.49 4.88 0.04
N LEU A 269 -4.58 6.16 -0.33
CA LEU A 269 -5.06 7.23 0.55
C LEU A 269 -6.41 6.88 1.16
N VAL A 270 -7.41 6.58 0.33
CA VAL A 270 -8.78 6.29 0.77
C VAL A 270 -8.81 5.03 1.66
N ASN A 271 -8.17 3.96 1.23
CA ASN A 271 -8.14 2.71 1.99
C ASN A 271 -7.47 2.89 3.37
N GLN A 272 -6.33 3.59 3.43
CA GLN A 272 -5.61 3.81 4.69
C GLN A 272 -6.36 4.76 5.64
N VAL A 273 -7.03 5.78 5.11
CA VAL A 273 -7.89 6.68 5.92
C VAL A 273 -9.03 5.88 6.54
N ILE A 274 -9.77 5.11 5.75
CA ILE A 274 -10.89 4.30 6.24
C ILE A 274 -10.42 3.31 7.31
N MET A 275 -9.34 2.58 7.05
CA MET A 275 -8.78 1.62 8.00
C MET A 275 -8.27 2.28 9.29
N SER A 276 -7.78 3.52 9.20
CA SER A 276 -7.35 4.32 10.35
C SER A 276 -8.53 4.74 11.22
N LEU A 277 -9.61 5.24 10.63
CA LEU A 277 -10.83 5.64 11.33
C LEU A 277 -11.41 4.48 12.13
N MET A 278 -11.55 3.32 11.48
CA MET A 278 -12.04 2.09 12.14
C MET A 278 -11.12 1.62 13.27
N THR A 279 -9.80 1.68 13.05
CA THR A 279 -8.80 1.30 14.05
C THR A 279 -8.80 2.26 15.23
N HIS A 280 -8.93 3.57 15.00
CA HIS A 280 -9.01 4.61 16.01
C HIS A 280 -10.24 4.42 16.89
N ASP A 281 -11.43 4.21 16.28
CA ASP A 281 -12.66 3.94 17.00
C ASP A 281 -12.55 2.66 17.86
N TRP A 282 -11.92 1.61 17.31
CA TRP A 282 -11.64 0.39 18.07
C TRP A 282 -10.75 0.66 19.29
N TYR A 283 -9.70 1.46 19.18
CA TYR A 283 -8.86 1.82 20.32
C TYR A 283 -9.64 2.60 21.37
N ARG A 284 -10.46 3.57 20.96
CA ARG A 284 -11.31 4.36 21.88
C ARG A 284 -12.29 3.49 22.66
N LYS A 285 -12.85 2.47 22.03
CA LYS A 285 -13.81 1.54 22.67
C LYS A 285 -13.15 0.52 23.62
N ASN A 286 -11.91 0.13 23.34
CA ASN A 286 -11.28 -0.99 24.05
C ASN A 286 -10.26 -0.56 25.11
N PHE A 287 -9.83 0.70 25.14
CA PHE A 287 -8.84 1.20 26.11
C PHE A 287 -9.35 2.41 26.86
N ARG A 288 -9.57 2.25 28.18
CA ARG A 288 -10.06 3.34 29.06
C ARG A 288 -9.09 4.52 29.11
N MET A 289 -7.79 4.26 29.05
CA MET A 289 -6.71 5.27 29.11
C MET A 289 -6.31 5.78 27.71
N PHE A 290 -7.20 5.68 26.72
CA PHE A 290 -6.89 6.18 25.38
C PHE A 290 -6.77 7.70 25.37
N PRO A 291 -5.67 8.30 24.83
CA PRO A 291 -5.46 9.75 24.79
C PRO A 291 -6.53 10.44 23.93
N LYS A 292 -7.23 11.43 24.52
CA LYS A 292 -8.38 12.10 23.87
C LYS A 292 -7.97 12.95 22.65
N ASP A 293 -6.73 13.49 22.66
CA ASP A 293 -6.24 14.38 21.61
C ASP A 293 -5.64 13.65 20.42
N ARG A 294 -5.37 12.35 20.58
CA ARG A 294 -4.81 11.51 19.51
C ARG A 294 -5.79 11.40 18.35
N LYS A 295 -5.30 11.66 17.15
CA LYS A 295 -6.06 11.59 15.89
C LYS A 295 -6.02 10.18 15.28
N ALA A 296 -6.80 9.95 14.21
CA ALA A 296 -6.82 8.64 13.55
C ALA A 296 -5.56 8.42 12.70
N VAL A 297 -5.28 9.34 11.76
CA VAL A 297 -4.23 9.17 10.76
C VAL A 297 -3.42 10.43 10.49
N PHE A 298 -4.05 11.60 10.36
CA PHE A 298 -3.33 12.86 10.10
C PHE A 298 -3.11 13.60 11.43
N PRO A 299 -1.84 13.88 11.82
CA PRO A 299 -1.55 14.64 13.02
C PRO A 299 -2.33 15.95 13.05
N TYR A 300 -2.94 16.25 14.19
CA TYR A 300 -3.73 17.46 14.47
C TYR A 300 -5.05 17.62 13.68
N LEU A 301 -5.27 16.88 12.59
CA LEU A 301 -6.45 17.04 11.71
C LEU A 301 -7.47 15.91 11.88
N LEU A 302 -7.11 14.68 11.57
CA LEU A 302 -8.02 13.54 11.49
C LEU A 302 -7.48 12.33 12.24
#